data_e862bb6c57e65bb803cbd7a2f7070e58
#
_entry.id   e862bb6c57e65bb803cbd7a2f7070e58
#
_cell.length_a   1.000
_cell.length_b   1.000
_cell.length_c   1.000
_cell.angle_alpha   90.00
_cell.angle_beta   90.00
_cell.angle_gamma   90.00
#
_symmetry.space_group_name_H-M   'P 1'
#
loop_
_entity.id
_entity.type
_entity.pdbx_description
1 polymer ?
#
loop_
_entity_poly.entity_id
_entity_poly.type
_entity_poly.pdbx_seq_one_letter_code
_entity_poly.pdbx_strand_id
1 'polypeptide(L)'
;MKKRDYENEMFDLLEKNIDGMTFDEQMQYAEKLLVDFQKEHEDRRDTSNKGKPWKDEELKIVLSDAATESNCLKYAKLFHRGYGSIEQIYRWATTEQNEIDRKRPDDKFILQIKKVVKELGLRG
;
A
#
# COMPACT_ATOMS: atom_id res chain seq x y z
N MET A 1 -1.91 -12.93 26.13
CA MET A 1 -1.59 -11.58 26.65
C MET A 1 -2.84 -10.71 26.63
N LYS A 2 -3.09 -9.97 27.70
CA LYS A 2 -4.23 -9.05 27.76
C LYS A 2 -3.91 -7.79 26.95
N LYS A 3 -4.96 -7.19 26.39
CA LYS A 3 -4.86 -5.97 25.59
C LYS A 3 -4.14 -4.85 26.33
N ARG A 4 -4.44 -4.67 27.62
CA ARG A 4 -3.83 -3.65 28.47
C ARG A 4 -2.31 -3.88 28.65
N ASP A 5 -1.91 -5.15 28.81
CA ASP A 5 -0.49 -5.50 28.96
C ASP A 5 0.28 -5.21 27.67
N TYR A 6 -0.33 -5.49 26.52
CA TYR A 6 0.22 -5.18 25.21
C TYR A 6 0.44 -3.67 25.04
N GLU A 7 -0.57 -2.88 25.41
CA GLU A 7 -0.49 -1.42 25.36
C GLU A 7 0.65 -0.90 26.23
N ASN A 8 0.75 -1.39 27.48
CA ASN A 8 1.78 -0.97 28.41
C ASN A 8 3.19 -1.30 27.89
N GLU A 9 3.38 -2.50 27.37
CA GLU A 9 4.68 -2.90 26.82
C GLU A 9 5.06 -2.06 25.59
N MET A 10 4.09 -1.78 24.74
CA MET A 10 4.31 -0.95 23.55
C MET A 10 4.70 0.48 23.94
N PHE A 11 3.97 1.08 24.89
CA PHE A 11 4.28 2.43 25.36
C PHE A 11 5.63 2.49 26.07
N ASP A 12 5.98 1.47 26.86
CA ASP A 12 7.30 1.40 27.48
C ASP A 12 8.42 1.37 26.43
N LEU A 13 8.22 0.65 25.33
CA LEU A 13 9.18 0.62 24.24
C LEU A 13 9.27 1.98 23.53
N LEU A 14 8.14 2.61 23.28
CA LEU A 14 8.08 3.92 22.60
C LEU A 14 8.68 5.07 23.44
N GLU A 15 8.72 4.92 24.78
CA GLU A 15 9.35 5.88 25.67
C GLU A 15 10.89 5.87 25.54
N LYS A 16 11.47 4.82 25.01
CA LYS A 16 12.92 4.72 24.81
C LYS A 16 13.34 5.60 23.65
N ASN A 17 14.49 6.24 23.78
CA ASN A 17 15.05 7.10 22.74
C ASN A 17 15.97 6.30 21.82
N ILE A 18 15.82 6.49 20.52
CA ILE A 18 16.76 5.96 19.54
C ILE A 18 17.87 7.01 19.36
N ASP A 19 19.12 6.59 19.48
CA ASP A 19 20.27 7.48 19.37
C ASP A 19 20.26 8.19 18.00
N GLY A 20 20.42 9.52 18.04
CA GLY A 20 20.49 10.34 16.83
C GLY A 20 19.15 10.68 16.20
N MET A 21 18.03 10.29 16.80
CA MET A 21 16.69 10.60 16.30
C MET A 21 15.96 11.60 17.19
N THR A 22 15.23 12.53 16.55
CA THR A 22 14.24 13.34 17.25
C THR A 22 13.01 12.48 17.56
N PHE A 23 12.12 12.99 18.43
CA PHE A 23 10.86 12.29 18.71
C PHE A 23 10.06 12.01 17.43
N ASP A 24 9.90 13.00 16.57
CA ASP A 24 9.12 12.85 15.33
C ASP A 24 9.77 11.84 14.37
N GLU A 25 11.09 11.85 14.26
CA GLU A 25 11.81 10.87 13.46
C GLU A 25 11.64 9.46 13.99
N GLN A 26 11.69 9.30 15.33
CA GLN A 26 11.46 8.01 15.97
C GLN A 26 10.03 7.51 15.72
N MET A 27 9.03 8.39 15.79
CA MET A 27 7.64 8.01 15.53
C MET A 27 7.43 7.60 14.06
N GLN A 28 8.02 8.33 13.13
CA GLN A 28 8.00 7.95 11.71
C GLN A 28 8.64 6.58 11.48
N TYR A 29 9.74 6.33 12.14
CA TYR A 29 10.42 5.04 12.05
C TYR A 29 9.57 3.90 12.63
N ALA A 30 8.92 4.14 13.77
CA ALA A 30 8.00 3.17 14.36
C ALA A 30 6.83 2.85 13.43
N GLU A 31 6.25 3.86 12.79
CA GLU A 31 5.18 3.69 11.82
C GLU A 31 5.65 2.87 10.62
N LYS A 32 6.86 3.13 10.11
CA LYS A 32 7.45 2.36 9.03
C LYS A 32 7.63 0.90 9.43
N LEU A 33 8.12 0.64 10.63
CA LEU A 33 8.31 -0.72 11.13
C LEU A 33 6.98 -1.48 11.24
N LEU A 34 5.90 -0.79 11.64
CA LEU A 34 4.57 -1.39 11.69
C LEU A 34 4.07 -1.80 10.29
N VAL A 35 4.34 -0.98 9.29
CA VAL A 35 4.01 -1.32 7.90
C VAL A 35 4.85 -2.51 7.43
N ASP A 36 6.16 -2.46 7.65
CA ASP A 36 7.09 -3.52 7.23
C ASP A 36 6.74 -4.85 7.87
N PHE A 37 6.43 -4.86 9.16
CA PHE A 37 6.02 -6.08 9.87
C PHE A 37 4.76 -6.69 9.24
N GLN A 38 3.77 -5.87 8.93
CA GLN A 38 2.54 -6.33 8.31
C GLN A 38 2.76 -6.85 6.89
N LYS A 39 3.68 -6.24 6.12
CA LYS A 39 4.08 -6.73 4.80
C LYS A 39 4.70 -8.13 4.87
N GLU A 40 5.53 -8.36 5.88
CA GLU A 40 6.22 -9.64 6.08
C GLU A 40 5.27 -10.74 6.59
N HIS A 41 4.10 -10.37 7.10
CA HIS A 41 3.15 -11.30 7.73
C HIS A 41 1.78 -11.25 7.06
N GLU A 42 1.74 -11.13 5.74
CA GLU A 42 0.49 -11.12 4.97
C GLU A 42 -0.34 -12.40 5.14
N ASP A 43 0.31 -13.53 5.43
CA ASP A 43 -0.35 -14.81 5.72
C ASP A 43 -1.24 -14.76 6.96
N ARG A 44 -1.07 -13.74 7.81
CA ARG A 44 -1.89 -13.54 9.02
C ARG A 44 -3.10 -12.64 8.76
N ARG A 45 -3.37 -12.30 7.52
CA ARG A 45 -4.39 -11.37 7.09
C ARG A 45 -5.25 -12.00 5.99
N ASP A 46 -6.49 -11.52 5.86
CA ASP A 46 -7.39 -11.96 4.78
C ASP A 46 -6.98 -11.33 3.44
N THR A 47 -6.53 -12.17 2.50
CA THR A 47 -6.21 -11.78 1.14
C THR A 47 -7.05 -12.54 0.13
N SER A 48 -8.31 -12.82 0.47
CA SER A 48 -9.21 -13.68 -0.31
C SER A 48 -9.50 -13.17 -1.71
N ASN A 49 -9.32 -11.88 -1.98
CA ASN A 49 -9.54 -11.30 -3.31
C ASN A 49 -8.28 -11.27 -4.17
N LYS A 50 -7.18 -11.82 -3.67
CA LYS A 50 -5.93 -11.90 -4.43
C LYS A 50 -6.14 -12.67 -5.73
N GLY A 51 -5.73 -12.09 -6.85
CA GLY A 51 -5.89 -12.68 -8.18
C GLY A 51 -7.26 -12.47 -8.82
N LYS A 52 -8.23 -11.92 -8.12
CA LYS A 52 -9.54 -11.60 -8.69
C LYS A 52 -9.49 -10.27 -9.47
N PRO A 53 -10.34 -10.11 -10.49
CA PRO A 53 -10.40 -8.85 -11.24
C PRO A 53 -10.74 -7.67 -10.33
N TRP A 54 -10.16 -6.51 -10.63
CA TRP A 54 -10.47 -5.24 -9.98
C TRP A 54 -11.67 -4.58 -10.64
N LYS A 55 -12.49 -3.91 -9.84
CA LYS A 55 -13.55 -3.03 -10.36
C LYS A 55 -13.00 -1.63 -10.58
N ASP A 56 -13.52 -0.92 -11.56
CA ASP A 56 -13.10 0.46 -11.85
C ASP A 56 -13.27 1.37 -10.63
N GLU A 57 -14.36 1.21 -9.87
CA GLU A 57 -14.63 1.99 -8.65
C GLU A 57 -13.56 1.78 -7.59
N GLU A 58 -13.09 0.55 -7.44
CA GLU A 58 -12.02 0.21 -6.49
C GLU A 58 -10.71 0.88 -6.90
N LEU A 59 -10.37 0.83 -8.19
CA LEU A 59 -9.17 1.49 -8.72
C LEU A 59 -9.24 3.01 -8.54
N LYS A 60 -10.43 3.60 -8.72
CA LYS A 60 -10.63 5.04 -8.49
C LYS A 60 -10.33 5.43 -7.05
N ILE A 61 -10.75 4.61 -6.09
CA ILE A 61 -10.49 4.86 -4.67
C ILE A 61 -8.98 4.83 -4.41
N VAL A 62 -8.29 3.80 -4.89
CA VAL A 62 -6.83 3.66 -4.69
C VAL A 62 -6.09 4.82 -5.35
N LEU A 63 -6.40 5.11 -6.60
CA LEU A 63 -5.68 6.10 -7.41
C LEU A 63 -6.00 7.55 -7.03
N SER A 64 -7.07 7.78 -6.27
CA SER A 64 -7.40 9.11 -5.74
C SER A 64 -6.57 9.48 -4.52
N ASP A 65 -5.78 8.56 -4.00
CA ASP A 65 -4.93 8.77 -2.84
C ASP A 65 -3.45 8.68 -3.22
N ALA A 66 -2.57 9.18 -2.37
CA ALA A 66 -1.13 9.20 -2.63
C ALA A 66 -0.51 7.80 -2.58
N ALA A 67 0.53 7.58 -3.39
CA ALA A 67 1.24 6.31 -3.50
C ALA A 67 2.24 6.13 -2.35
N THR A 68 1.74 6.05 -1.12
CA THR A 68 2.57 5.85 0.08
C THR A 68 2.51 4.39 0.53
N GLU A 69 3.51 3.97 1.31
CA GLU A 69 3.51 2.64 1.91
C GLU A 69 2.29 2.43 2.81
N SER A 70 1.92 3.44 3.60
CA SER A 70 0.75 3.40 4.47
C SER A 70 -0.53 3.19 3.68
N ASN A 71 -0.68 3.87 2.55
CA ASN A 71 -1.86 3.74 1.70
C ASN A 71 -1.88 2.40 0.97
N CYS A 72 -0.74 1.90 0.52
CA CYS A 72 -0.67 0.56 -0.05
C CYS A 72 -1.18 -0.50 0.93
N LEU A 73 -0.75 -0.41 2.19
CA LEU A 73 -1.21 -1.33 3.23
C LEU A 73 -2.70 -1.14 3.54
N LYS A 74 -3.14 0.11 3.66
CA LYS A 74 -4.54 0.46 3.94
C LYS A 74 -5.49 -0.15 2.91
N TYR A 75 -5.18 0.02 1.63
CA TYR A 75 -6.03 -0.48 0.54
C TYR A 75 -5.90 -2.00 0.34
N ALA A 76 -4.74 -2.57 0.63
CA ALA A 76 -4.59 -4.02 0.67
C ALA A 76 -5.55 -4.64 1.69
N LYS A 77 -5.65 -4.05 2.88
CA LYS A 77 -6.58 -4.48 3.92
C LYS A 77 -8.03 -4.26 3.53
N LEU A 78 -8.34 -3.08 2.98
CA LEU A 78 -9.70 -2.70 2.62
C LEU A 78 -10.28 -3.65 1.55
N PHE A 79 -9.49 -3.97 0.55
CA PHE A 79 -9.93 -4.77 -0.60
C PHE A 79 -9.55 -6.25 -0.49
N HIS A 80 -9.02 -6.69 0.64
CA HIS A 80 -8.58 -8.08 0.88
C HIS A 80 -7.60 -8.56 -0.17
N ARG A 81 -6.60 -7.76 -0.43
CA ARG A 81 -5.53 -8.01 -1.41
C ARG A 81 -4.16 -8.00 -0.75
N GLY A 82 -3.14 -8.47 -1.47
CA GLY A 82 -1.76 -8.34 -1.03
C GLY A 82 -1.24 -6.91 -1.22
N TYR A 83 -0.28 -6.50 -0.39
CA TYR A 83 0.38 -5.20 -0.48
C TYR A 83 0.97 -4.94 -1.89
N GLY A 84 1.62 -5.96 -2.46
CA GLY A 84 2.23 -5.86 -3.79
C GLY A 84 1.25 -5.53 -4.91
N SER A 85 -0.01 -5.97 -4.79
CA SER A 85 -1.05 -5.65 -5.77
C SER A 85 -1.33 -4.16 -5.83
N ILE A 86 -1.40 -3.51 -4.66
CA ILE A 86 -1.64 -2.06 -4.60
C ILE A 86 -0.43 -1.29 -5.12
N GLU A 87 0.77 -1.74 -4.74
CA GLU A 87 2.03 -1.15 -5.21
C GLU A 87 2.12 -1.16 -6.73
N GLN A 88 1.72 -2.26 -7.35
CA GLN A 88 1.69 -2.40 -8.82
C GLN A 88 0.68 -1.44 -9.47
N ILE A 89 -0.48 -1.22 -8.85
CA ILE A 89 -1.46 -0.26 -9.37
C ILE A 89 -0.83 1.13 -9.50
N TYR A 90 -0.19 1.61 -8.44
CA TYR A 90 0.49 2.91 -8.46
C TYR A 90 1.64 2.94 -9.47
N ARG A 91 2.40 1.86 -9.56
CA ARG A 91 3.52 1.78 -10.51
C ARG A 91 3.04 1.89 -11.95
N TRP A 92 2.05 1.08 -12.35
CA TRP A 92 1.53 1.13 -13.73
C TRP A 92 0.80 2.42 -14.04
N ALA A 93 0.17 3.04 -13.05
CA ALA A 93 -0.50 4.32 -13.21
C ALA A 93 0.46 5.43 -13.65
N THR A 94 1.71 5.37 -13.22
CA THR A 94 2.74 6.38 -13.51
C THR A 94 3.77 5.94 -14.55
N THR A 95 3.68 4.72 -15.05
CA THR A 95 4.58 4.21 -16.09
C THR A 95 4.21 4.81 -17.45
N GLU A 96 5.20 5.28 -18.20
CA GLU A 96 4.98 5.86 -19.52
C GLU A 96 4.44 4.83 -20.50
N GLN A 97 3.57 5.28 -21.41
CA GLN A 97 2.90 4.40 -22.35
C GLN A 97 3.88 3.66 -23.27
N ASN A 98 4.96 4.32 -23.72
CA ASN A 98 5.94 3.67 -24.56
C ASN A 98 6.66 2.50 -23.86
N GLU A 99 6.87 2.62 -22.56
CA GLU A 99 7.46 1.54 -21.76
C GLU A 99 6.49 0.38 -21.59
N ILE A 100 5.21 0.68 -21.38
CA ILE A 100 4.14 -0.32 -21.30
C ILE A 100 4.05 -1.09 -22.63
N ASP A 101 4.05 -0.38 -23.74
CA ASP A 101 3.96 -0.96 -25.08
C ASP A 101 5.13 -1.90 -25.37
N ARG A 102 6.30 -1.61 -24.82
CA ARG A 102 7.50 -2.43 -24.97
C ARG A 102 7.48 -3.68 -24.07
N LYS A 103 7.06 -3.54 -22.81
CA LYS A 103 7.16 -4.60 -21.80
C LYS A 103 5.89 -5.44 -21.65
N ARG A 104 4.73 -4.81 -21.75
CA ARG A 104 3.43 -5.42 -21.47
C ARG A 104 2.38 -4.93 -22.45
N PRO A 105 2.59 -5.11 -23.77
CA PRO A 105 1.60 -4.69 -24.76
C PRO A 105 0.30 -5.47 -24.54
N ASP A 106 -0.83 -4.78 -24.66
CA ASP A 106 -2.17 -5.37 -24.57
C ASP A 106 -2.52 -6.01 -23.22
N ASP A 107 -1.81 -5.69 -22.14
CA ASP A 107 -2.17 -6.15 -20.81
C ASP A 107 -3.48 -5.49 -20.37
N LYS A 108 -4.52 -6.28 -20.18
CA LYS A 108 -5.87 -5.81 -19.88
C LYS A 108 -5.96 -5.05 -18.58
N PHE A 109 -5.22 -5.47 -17.56
CA PHE A 109 -5.22 -4.81 -16.26
C PHE A 109 -4.56 -3.44 -16.33
N ILE A 110 -3.42 -3.34 -17.03
CA ILE A 110 -2.73 -2.07 -17.23
C ILE A 110 -3.61 -1.11 -18.03
N LEU A 111 -4.30 -1.61 -19.07
CA LEU A 111 -5.26 -0.81 -19.84
C LEU A 111 -6.38 -0.28 -18.94
N GLN A 112 -6.89 -1.11 -18.04
CA GLN A 112 -7.90 -0.70 -17.06
C GLN A 112 -7.38 0.40 -16.13
N ILE A 113 -6.17 0.26 -15.60
CA ILE A 113 -5.54 1.26 -14.75
C ILE A 113 -5.40 2.59 -15.50
N LYS A 114 -4.89 2.56 -16.72
CA LYS A 114 -4.71 3.77 -17.54
C LYS A 114 -6.02 4.44 -17.88
N LYS A 115 -7.07 3.68 -18.15
CA LYS A 115 -8.42 4.21 -18.37
C LYS A 115 -8.91 4.97 -17.14
N VAL A 116 -8.77 4.38 -15.95
CA VAL A 116 -9.18 5.02 -14.68
C VAL A 116 -8.35 6.28 -14.40
N VAL A 117 -7.04 6.23 -14.62
CA VAL A 117 -6.15 7.39 -14.49
C VAL A 117 -6.65 8.54 -15.36
N LYS A 118 -7.00 8.25 -16.60
CA LYS A 118 -7.52 9.24 -17.54
C LYS A 118 -8.87 9.82 -17.09
N GLU A 119 -9.78 8.95 -16.60
CA GLU A 119 -11.08 9.38 -16.09
C GLU A 119 -10.95 10.29 -14.87
N LEU A 120 -9.93 10.07 -14.03
CA LEU A 120 -9.65 10.91 -12.88
C LEU A 120 -8.91 12.20 -13.21
N GLY A 121 -8.48 12.37 -14.47
CA GLY A 121 -7.70 13.53 -14.88
C GLY A 121 -6.27 13.53 -14.40
N LEU A 122 -5.75 12.38 -14.01
CA LEU A 122 -4.37 12.22 -13.55
C LEU A 122 -3.43 12.07 -14.75
N ARG A 123 -2.18 12.47 -14.55
CA ARG A 123 -1.11 12.23 -15.52
C ARG A 123 -0.44 10.89 -15.22
N GLY A 124 -0.37 10.07 -16.21
CA GLY A 124 0.27 8.76 -16.05
C GLY A 124 0.94 8.24 -17.28
#